data_4083fd4feafed0de1eebb093cd46f354
#
_entry.id   4083fd4feafed0de1eebb093cd46f354
#
_cell.length_a   1.000
_cell.length_b   1.000
_cell.length_c   1.000
_cell.angle_alpha   90.00
_cell.angle_beta   90.00
_cell.angle_gamma   90.00
#
_symmetry.space_group_name_H-M   'P 1'
#
loop_
_entity.id
_entity.type
_entity.pdbx_description
1 polymer ?
#
loop_
_entity_poly.entity_id
_entity_poly.type
_entity_poly.pdbx_seq_one_letter_code
_entity_poly.pdbx_strand_id
1 'polypeptide(L)'
;MMKILVTGASGFIGSNLVPILKKAHDVNVLDARQVTTQNSEWREQVDQCDVLIHLAGRAHVSTKSADSSIYKKINTDLTTTLAEQLALNNKHMVFISTAVVYGQNSKPNQSFQIDTTLISDSPYAASKVAAENAIVKISQQGSLSYTVIRPPLVYGPGVKANFLSMIKWVQAGVPLPLGSARNLRSLVGVRNLSDLIQACATNPAAKNQIFNASDDHDISTTDLLTEIAISMNKKSRLVRVPLGLLKIGSQVIGKPRAYDGLCGSFQLDLTNTKQRLGWTPPFSLEEEIATTVAWFEDQK
;
A
#
# COMPACT_ATOMS: atom_id res chain seq x y z
N MET A 1 0.67 -27.35 -3.23
CA MET A 1 0.32 -26.42 -2.14
C MET A 1 1.61 -25.82 -1.63
N MET A 2 1.75 -24.47 -1.63
CA MET A 2 2.98 -23.79 -1.19
C MET A 2 2.92 -23.51 0.31
N LYS A 3 4.06 -23.49 0.97
CA LYS A 3 4.21 -23.04 2.36
C LYS A 3 4.51 -21.54 2.35
N ILE A 4 3.54 -20.73 2.73
CA ILE A 4 3.63 -19.27 2.73
C ILE A 4 3.77 -18.79 4.18
N LEU A 5 4.82 -18.01 4.45
CA LEU A 5 5.00 -17.34 5.73
C LEU A 5 4.60 -15.88 5.58
N VAL A 6 3.78 -15.35 6.49
CA VAL A 6 3.29 -13.97 6.43
C VAL A 6 3.70 -13.20 7.67
N THR A 7 4.38 -12.08 7.52
CA THR A 7 4.57 -11.11 8.61
C THR A 7 3.56 -9.98 8.49
N GLY A 8 3.12 -9.42 9.62
CA GLY A 8 2.13 -8.34 9.61
C GLY A 8 0.69 -8.80 9.31
N ALA A 9 0.39 -10.07 9.54
CA ALA A 9 -0.92 -10.69 9.29
C ALA A 9 -2.07 -10.01 10.05
N SER A 10 -1.83 -9.41 11.22
CA SER A 10 -2.83 -8.67 12.00
C SER A 10 -3.05 -7.22 11.53
N GLY A 11 -2.28 -6.76 10.54
CA GLY A 11 -2.43 -5.44 9.93
C GLY A 11 -3.60 -5.39 8.95
N PHE A 12 -3.88 -4.19 8.44
CA PHE A 12 -4.99 -3.95 7.50
C PHE A 12 -4.92 -4.85 6.25
N ILE A 13 -3.78 -4.91 5.57
CA ILE A 13 -3.61 -5.77 4.38
C ILE A 13 -3.62 -7.24 4.81
N GLY A 14 -2.88 -7.59 5.87
CA GLY A 14 -2.73 -8.97 6.32
C GLY A 14 -4.03 -9.64 6.74
N SER A 15 -4.90 -8.91 7.45
CA SER A 15 -6.21 -9.44 7.88
C SER A 15 -7.17 -9.75 6.71
N ASN A 16 -7.00 -9.07 5.57
CA ASN A 16 -7.75 -9.35 4.35
C ASN A 16 -7.07 -10.45 3.50
N LEU A 17 -5.74 -10.46 3.43
CA LEU A 17 -4.96 -11.38 2.59
C LEU A 17 -4.92 -12.81 3.14
N VAL A 18 -4.65 -12.99 4.45
CA VAL A 18 -4.41 -14.33 5.04
C VAL A 18 -5.59 -15.29 4.83
N PRO A 19 -6.87 -14.87 5.01
CA PRO A 19 -8.01 -15.74 4.73
C PRO A 19 -8.10 -16.19 3.26
N ILE A 20 -7.66 -15.36 2.31
CA ILE A 20 -7.64 -15.66 0.88
C ILE A 20 -6.56 -16.71 0.61
N LEU A 21 -5.35 -16.50 1.09
CA LEU A 21 -4.23 -17.42 0.89
C LEU A 21 -4.49 -18.81 1.49
N LYS A 22 -5.13 -18.89 2.66
CA LYS A 22 -5.46 -20.15 3.34
C LYS A 22 -6.41 -21.05 2.56
N LYS A 23 -7.12 -20.52 1.56
CA LYS A 23 -7.99 -21.34 0.70
C LYS A 23 -7.21 -22.28 -0.23
N ALA A 24 -5.97 -21.94 -0.59
CA ALA A 24 -5.18 -22.64 -1.59
C ALA A 24 -3.78 -23.05 -1.12
N HIS A 25 -3.30 -22.54 0.01
CA HIS A 25 -1.93 -22.69 0.47
C HIS A 25 -1.85 -23.05 1.96
N ASP A 26 -0.69 -23.58 2.39
CA ASP A 26 -0.33 -23.72 3.80
C ASP A 26 0.25 -22.39 4.29
N VAL A 27 -0.49 -21.69 5.16
CA VAL A 27 -0.16 -20.31 5.56
C VAL A 27 0.14 -20.24 7.04
N ASN A 28 1.39 -19.91 7.36
CA ASN A 28 1.88 -19.64 8.70
C ASN A 28 2.09 -18.15 8.89
N VAL A 29 2.03 -17.69 10.14
CA VAL A 29 2.19 -16.28 10.51
C VAL A 29 3.39 -16.15 11.43
N LEU A 30 4.32 -15.25 11.05
CA LEU A 30 5.46 -14.86 11.86
C LEU A 30 5.19 -13.49 12.51
N ASP A 31 5.20 -13.45 13.83
CA ASP A 31 5.22 -12.17 14.54
C ASP A 31 6.57 -11.47 14.34
N ALA A 32 6.56 -10.36 13.62
CA ALA A 32 7.76 -9.60 13.33
C ALA A 32 8.55 -9.14 14.58
N ARG A 33 7.91 -9.09 15.76
CA ARG A 33 8.56 -8.77 17.06
C ARG A 33 9.45 -9.90 17.56
N GLN A 34 9.25 -11.12 17.07
CA GLN A 34 10.05 -12.29 17.41
C GLN A 34 11.37 -12.36 16.62
N VAL A 35 11.50 -11.56 15.55
CA VAL A 35 12.72 -11.51 14.73
C VAL A 35 13.80 -10.74 15.48
N THR A 36 14.53 -11.45 16.32
CA THR A 36 15.61 -10.91 17.16
C THR A 36 16.83 -11.82 17.11
N THR A 37 17.99 -11.33 17.53
CA THR A 37 19.21 -12.14 17.65
C THR A 37 19.14 -13.16 18.79
N GLN A 38 18.30 -12.94 19.79
CA GLN A 38 18.14 -13.79 20.96
C GLN A 38 17.19 -14.98 20.75
N ASN A 39 16.26 -14.87 19.79
CA ASN A 39 15.33 -15.93 19.44
C ASN A 39 15.72 -16.50 18.07
N SER A 40 15.90 -17.82 17.96
CA SER A 40 16.22 -18.52 16.71
C SER A 40 15.01 -19.19 16.04
N GLU A 41 13.90 -19.39 16.74
CA GLU A 41 12.70 -20.11 16.24
C GLU A 41 12.13 -19.49 14.97
N TRP A 42 12.21 -18.17 14.83
CA TRP A 42 11.75 -17.49 13.60
C TRP A 42 12.57 -17.92 12.37
N ARG A 43 13.85 -18.27 12.53
CA ARG A 43 14.70 -18.76 11.43
C ARG A 43 14.20 -20.07 10.88
N GLU A 44 13.85 -21.01 11.76
CA GLU A 44 13.27 -22.30 11.36
C GLU A 44 11.97 -22.11 10.56
N GLN A 45 11.11 -21.18 10.99
CA GLN A 45 9.90 -20.83 10.23
C GLN A 45 10.22 -20.27 8.84
N VAL A 46 11.23 -19.39 8.73
CA VAL A 46 11.69 -18.83 7.45
C VAL A 46 12.32 -19.93 6.59
N ASP A 47 13.10 -20.83 7.16
CA ASP A 47 13.76 -21.92 6.41
C ASP A 47 12.76 -22.93 5.85
N GLN A 48 11.64 -23.15 6.55
CA GLN A 48 10.58 -24.08 6.14
C GLN A 48 9.60 -23.51 5.11
N CYS A 49 9.55 -22.19 4.91
CA CYS A 49 8.63 -21.61 3.93
C CYS A 49 9.19 -21.68 2.50
N ASP A 50 8.31 -21.66 1.50
CA ASP A 50 8.67 -21.49 0.09
C ASP A 50 8.75 -20.00 -0.25
N VAL A 51 7.83 -19.20 0.31
CA VAL A 51 7.69 -17.76 0.09
C VAL A 51 7.41 -17.05 1.41
N LEU A 52 8.11 -15.95 1.65
CA LEU A 52 7.78 -14.99 2.71
C LEU A 52 7.05 -13.78 2.10
N ILE A 53 5.82 -13.52 2.56
CA ILE A 53 5.10 -12.28 2.28
C ILE A 53 5.32 -11.31 3.45
N HIS A 54 6.08 -10.24 3.20
CA HIS A 54 6.46 -9.29 4.24
C HIS A 54 5.58 -8.04 4.20
N LEU A 55 4.53 -8.03 5.03
CA LEU A 55 3.60 -6.91 5.22
C LEU A 55 3.92 -6.07 6.46
N ALA A 56 4.74 -6.62 7.38
CA ALA A 56 5.08 -5.90 8.59
C ALA A 56 5.83 -4.61 8.27
N GLY A 57 5.34 -3.52 8.83
CA GLY A 57 5.94 -2.21 8.63
C GLY A 57 5.13 -1.13 9.34
N ARG A 58 5.76 0.00 9.59
CA ARG A 58 5.15 1.16 10.23
C ARG A 58 4.96 2.27 9.22
N ALA A 59 3.70 2.62 8.91
CA ALA A 59 3.35 3.67 7.94
C ALA A 59 3.07 5.04 8.58
N HIS A 60 2.47 5.06 9.78
CA HIS A 60 2.06 6.29 10.45
C HIS A 60 2.58 6.34 11.88
N VAL A 61 3.21 7.46 12.25
CA VAL A 61 3.52 7.84 13.62
C VAL A 61 2.81 9.15 13.91
N SER A 62 1.91 9.15 14.88
CA SER A 62 1.04 10.29 15.21
C SER A 62 1.76 11.41 15.99
N THR A 63 3.06 11.33 16.21
CA THR A 63 3.83 12.31 16.97
C THR A 63 4.65 13.20 16.06
N LYS A 64 4.68 14.51 16.37
CA LYS A 64 5.47 15.53 15.66
C LYS A 64 6.98 15.26 15.66
N SER A 65 7.46 14.34 16.47
CA SER A 65 8.83 13.85 16.55
C SER A 65 8.90 12.35 16.23
N ALA A 66 8.43 11.95 15.05
CA ALA A 66 8.63 10.57 14.62
C ALA A 66 10.13 10.35 14.46
N ASP A 67 10.72 9.70 15.46
CA ASP A 67 12.13 9.31 15.45
C ASP A 67 12.39 8.46 14.19
N SER A 68 13.22 8.95 13.29
CA SER A 68 13.60 8.26 12.06
C SER A 68 14.21 6.88 12.36
N SER A 69 14.76 6.69 13.56
CA SER A 69 15.34 5.44 14.01
C SER A 69 14.29 4.32 14.12
N ILE A 70 13.05 4.65 14.51
CA ILE A 70 11.96 3.68 14.61
C ILE A 70 11.57 3.17 13.22
N TYR A 71 11.47 4.06 12.22
CA TYR A 71 11.20 3.66 10.85
C TYR A 71 12.33 2.80 10.29
N LYS A 72 13.58 3.19 10.53
CA LYS A 72 14.76 2.40 10.13
C LYS A 72 14.69 1.00 10.74
N LYS A 73 14.52 0.89 12.05
CA LYS A 73 14.48 -0.40 12.76
C LYS A 73 13.37 -1.32 12.26
N ILE A 74 12.13 -0.79 12.09
CA ILE A 74 10.96 -1.61 11.74
C ILE A 74 10.86 -1.88 10.25
N ASN A 75 11.14 -0.89 9.39
CA ASN A 75 10.93 -1.03 7.95
C ASN A 75 12.19 -1.47 7.21
N THR A 76 13.39 -1.09 7.68
CA THR A 76 14.64 -1.40 6.98
C THR A 76 15.36 -2.57 7.61
N ASP A 77 15.72 -2.48 8.90
CA ASP A 77 16.59 -3.46 9.54
C ASP A 77 15.90 -4.84 9.65
N LEU A 78 14.61 -4.86 10.03
CA LEU A 78 13.80 -6.09 10.04
C LEU A 78 13.71 -6.73 8.64
N THR A 79 13.44 -5.93 7.62
CA THR A 79 13.35 -6.41 6.24
C THR A 79 14.68 -6.99 5.77
N THR A 80 15.79 -6.32 6.09
CA THR A 80 17.15 -6.79 5.77
C THR A 80 17.44 -8.13 6.44
N THR A 81 17.16 -8.26 7.74
CA THR A 81 17.37 -9.51 8.50
C THR A 81 16.58 -10.68 7.91
N LEU A 82 15.32 -10.45 7.53
CA LEU A 82 14.49 -11.49 6.90
C LEU A 82 15.01 -11.86 5.50
N ALA A 83 15.43 -10.87 4.70
CA ALA A 83 15.99 -11.10 3.37
C ALA A 83 17.30 -11.88 3.42
N GLU A 84 18.18 -11.57 4.39
CA GLU A 84 19.43 -12.31 4.62
C GLU A 84 19.17 -13.79 4.96
N GLN A 85 18.21 -14.07 5.86
CA GLN A 85 17.85 -15.46 6.20
C GLN A 85 17.25 -16.22 5.01
N LEU A 86 16.38 -15.57 4.21
CA LEU A 86 15.81 -16.19 3.01
C LEU A 86 16.88 -16.49 1.94
N ALA A 87 17.90 -15.64 1.83
CA ALA A 87 19.01 -15.84 0.89
C ALA A 87 19.81 -17.10 1.18
N LEU A 88 19.95 -17.51 2.45
CA LEU A 88 20.67 -18.73 2.83
C LEU A 88 20.04 -20.00 2.26
N ASN A 89 18.73 -19.97 1.98
CA ASN A 89 17.94 -21.13 1.56
C ASN A 89 17.29 -20.97 0.18
N ASN A 90 17.74 -20.03 -0.64
CA ASN A 90 17.23 -19.76 -2.00
C ASN A 90 15.71 -19.49 -2.05
N LYS A 91 15.17 -18.81 -1.05
CA LYS A 91 13.72 -18.56 -0.92
C LYS A 91 13.29 -17.31 -1.68
N HIS A 92 11.97 -17.15 -1.78
CA HIS A 92 11.35 -15.98 -2.40
C HIS A 92 10.76 -15.03 -1.36
N MET A 93 10.96 -13.72 -1.56
CA MET A 93 10.40 -12.66 -0.71
C MET A 93 9.45 -11.79 -1.52
N VAL A 94 8.18 -11.69 -1.11
CA VAL A 94 7.25 -10.67 -1.60
C VAL A 94 7.20 -9.55 -0.57
N PHE A 95 7.75 -8.40 -0.91
CA PHE A 95 7.85 -7.23 -0.03
C PHE A 95 6.84 -6.16 -0.42
N ILE A 96 6.02 -5.74 0.55
CA ILE A 96 5.11 -4.63 0.33
C ILE A 96 5.78 -3.32 0.72
N SER A 97 6.16 -2.57 -0.33
CA SER A 97 6.69 -1.23 -0.23
C SER A 97 5.57 -0.19 -0.24
N THR A 98 5.74 0.91 -0.94
CA THR A 98 4.75 1.99 -1.12
C THR A 98 5.06 2.81 -2.34
N ALA A 99 4.05 3.29 -3.06
CA ALA A 99 4.26 4.21 -4.16
C ALA A 99 4.73 5.62 -3.70
N VAL A 100 4.62 5.95 -2.41
CA VAL A 100 5.16 7.22 -1.86
C VAL A 100 6.68 7.35 -2.05
N VAL A 101 7.40 6.26 -2.34
CA VAL A 101 8.82 6.30 -2.73
C VAL A 101 9.08 7.11 -4.02
N TYR A 102 8.08 7.36 -4.83
CA TYR A 102 8.16 8.22 -6.02
C TYR A 102 7.98 9.72 -5.70
N GLY A 103 7.47 10.05 -4.51
CA GLY A 103 7.14 11.41 -4.07
C GLY A 103 5.69 11.56 -3.64
N GLN A 104 5.25 12.81 -3.42
CA GLN A 104 3.92 13.12 -2.90
C GLN A 104 2.87 13.32 -4.00
N ASN A 105 3.27 13.81 -5.17
CA ASN A 105 2.38 14.11 -6.29
C ASN A 105 3.08 13.78 -7.61
N SER A 106 2.34 13.24 -8.56
CA SER A 106 2.77 13.11 -9.95
C SER A 106 2.61 14.46 -10.67
N LYS A 107 3.39 14.67 -11.72
CA LYS A 107 3.17 15.83 -12.60
C LYS A 107 1.87 15.62 -13.39
N PRO A 108 1.21 16.70 -13.84
CA PRO A 108 0.03 16.56 -14.69
C PRO A 108 0.29 15.67 -15.92
N ASN A 109 -0.59 14.75 -16.18
CA ASN A 109 -0.52 13.78 -17.29
C ASN A 109 0.77 12.90 -17.30
N GLN A 110 1.43 12.73 -16.18
CA GLN A 110 2.58 11.84 -16.03
C GLN A 110 2.34 10.88 -14.86
N SER A 111 2.18 9.60 -15.18
CA SER A 111 2.15 8.54 -14.18
C SER A 111 3.57 8.13 -13.77
N PHE A 112 3.74 7.72 -12.52
CA PHE A 112 4.98 7.13 -12.04
C PHE A 112 5.16 5.74 -12.63
N GLN A 113 6.29 5.53 -13.27
CA GLN A 113 6.74 4.24 -13.78
C GLN A 113 7.63 3.54 -12.76
N ILE A 114 7.88 2.24 -12.94
CA ILE A 114 8.69 1.46 -12.01
C ILE A 114 10.15 1.94 -11.93
N ASP A 115 10.67 2.53 -12.99
CA ASP A 115 12.01 3.10 -13.14
C ASP A 115 12.09 4.59 -12.77
N THR A 116 10.97 5.20 -12.38
CA THR A 116 10.96 6.58 -11.87
C THR A 116 11.92 6.70 -10.69
N THR A 117 12.76 7.74 -10.70
CA THR A 117 13.72 8.03 -9.63
C THR A 117 13.02 8.10 -8.27
N LEU A 118 13.54 7.33 -7.31
CA LEU A 118 12.97 7.26 -5.97
C LEU A 118 13.34 8.50 -5.15
N ILE A 119 12.39 8.99 -4.38
CA ILE A 119 12.53 10.17 -3.52
C ILE A 119 12.38 9.77 -2.06
N SER A 120 13.29 10.28 -1.22
CA SER A 120 13.32 10.02 0.22
C SER A 120 12.94 11.27 1.02
N ASP A 121 11.81 11.89 0.69
CA ASP A 121 11.34 13.16 1.24
C ASP A 121 10.69 13.06 2.62
N SER A 122 10.51 11.85 3.12
CA SER A 122 10.00 11.57 4.45
C SER A 122 10.72 10.39 5.10
N PRO A 123 10.79 10.32 6.45
CA PRO A 123 11.41 9.19 7.14
C PRO A 123 10.80 7.84 6.75
N TYR A 124 9.49 7.82 6.48
CA TYR A 124 8.79 6.63 5.99
C TYR A 124 9.26 6.22 4.57
N ALA A 125 9.21 7.15 3.61
CA ALA A 125 9.68 6.87 2.25
C ALA A 125 11.14 6.44 2.25
N ALA A 126 12.01 7.17 2.97
CA ALA A 126 13.42 6.84 3.11
C ALA A 126 13.65 5.42 3.65
N SER A 127 12.87 4.99 4.65
CA SER A 127 12.99 3.64 5.22
C SER A 127 12.56 2.54 4.24
N LYS A 128 11.54 2.81 3.41
CA LYS A 128 11.09 1.87 2.38
C LYS A 128 12.09 1.78 1.22
N VAL A 129 12.61 2.92 0.75
CA VAL A 129 13.68 2.94 -0.26
C VAL A 129 14.92 2.18 0.22
N ALA A 130 15.33 2.39 1.47
CA ALA A 130 16.47 1.67 2.06
C ALA A 130 16.21 0.15 2.14
N ALA A 131 14.99 -0.27 2.46
CA ALA A 131 14.60 -1.69 2.48
C ALA A 131 14.62 -2.31 1.08
N GLU A 132 14.07 -1.62 0.07
CA GLU A 132 14.13 -2.08 -1.33
C GLU A 132 15.57 -2.26 -1.81
N ASN A 133 16.43 -1.26 -1.54
CA ASN A 133 17.84 -1.31 -1.90
C ASN A 133 18.58 -2.47 -1.20
N ALA A 134 18.28 -2.74 0.07
CA ALA A 134 18.84 -3.87 0.80
C ALA A 134 18.44 -5.22 0.18
N ILE A 135 17.17 -5.40 -0.14
CA ILE A 135 16.65 -6.61 -0.81
C ILE A 135 17.38 -6.84 -2.15
N VAL A 136 17.45 -5.80 -3.00
CA VAL A 136 18.11 -5.88 -4.31
C VAL A 136 19.58 -6.23 -4.16
N LYS A 137 20.30 -5.59 -3.22
CA LYS A 137 21.71 -5.87 -2.95
C LYS A 137 21.93 -7.31 -2.49
N ILE A 138 21.10 -7.81 -1.57
CA ILE A 138 21.19 -9.19 -1.06
C ILE A 138 20.92 -10.18 -2.21
N SER A 139 19.94 -9.91 -3.05
CA SER A 139 19.63 -10.72 -4.23
C SER A 139 20.78 -10.79 -5.23
N GLN A 140 21.49 -9.68 -5.46
CA GLN A 140 22.66 -9.64 -6.36
C GLN A 140 23.87 -10.39 -5.81
N GLN A 141 23.99 -10.52 -4.50
CA GLN A 141 25.12 -11.18 -3.83
C GLN A 141 24.85 -12.65 -3.48
N GLY A 142 23.60 -13.08 -3.55
CA GLY A 142 23.18 -14.40 -3.09
C GLY A 142 22.03 -14.99 -3.92
N SER A 143 21.35 -15.92 -3.30
CA SER A 143 20.29 -16.72 -3.96
C SER A 143 18.87 -16.28 -3.58
N LEU A 144 18.68 -15.07 -3.03
CA LEU A 144 17.37 -14.49 -2.76
C LEU A 144 16.69 -14.16 -4.09
N SER A 145 15.49 -14.69 -4.30
CA SER A 145 14.58 -14.10 -5.28
C SER A 145 13.58 -13.17 -4.56
N TYR A 146 13.20 -12.08 -5.21
CA TYR A 146 12.32 -11.10 -4.59
C TYR A 146 11.24 -10.60 -5.54
N THR A 147 10.16 -10.08 -4.97
CA THR A 147 9.20 -9.21 -5.65
C THR A 147 8.91 -8.02 -4.73
N VAL A 148 9.00 -6.82 -5.26
CA VAL A 148 8.60 -5.59 -4.58
C VAL A 148 7.29 -5.11 -5.17
N ILE A 149 6.29 -4.85 -4.32
CA ILE A 149 5.01 -4.24 -4.75
C ILE A 149 4.94 -2.84 -4.14
N ARG A 150 4.66 -1.84 -4.97
CA ARG A 150 4.51 -0.43 -4.59
C ARG A 150 3.04 0.00 -4.68
N PRO A 151 2.21 -0.25 -3.66
CA PRO A 151 0.82 0.19 -3.66
C PRO A 151 0.73 1.69 -3.39
N PRO A 152 -0.29 2.39 -3.97
CA PRO A 152 -0.70 3.73 -3.59
C PRO A 152 -1.52 3.70 -2.29
N LEU A 153 -2.47 4.60 -2.09
CA LEU A 153 -3.43 4.51 -1.00
C LEU A 153 -4.27 3.24 -1.17
N VAL A 154 -4.17 2.34 -0.17
CA VAL A 154 -4.96 1.11 -0.10
C VAL A 154 -6.26 1.37 0.67
N TYR A 155 -7.39 0.87 0.15
CA TYR A 155 -8.68 0.98 0.81
C TYR A 155 -9.42 -0.37 0.80
N GLY A 156 -10.47 -0.51 1.60
CA GLY A 156 -11.20 -1.76 1.77
C GLY A 156 -11.67 -1.97 3.21
N PRO A 157 -12.28 -3.13 3.52
CA PRO A 157 -12.67 -3.50 4.88
C PRO A 157 -11.51 -3.41 5.88
N GLY A 158 -11.70 -2.63 6.95
CA GLY A 158 -10.65 -2.37 7.95
C GLY A 158 -9.80 -1.13 7.69
N VAL A 159 -10.10 -0.33 6.64
CA VAL A 159 -9.37 0.89 6.29
C VAL A 159 -9.35 1.91 7.43
N LYS A 160 -8.25 2.64 7.51
CA LYS A 160 -8.00 3.67 8.54
C LYS A 160 -7.68 5.03 7.91
N ALA A 161 -7.41 6.02 8.75
CA ALA A 161 -6.88 7.33 8.38
C ALA A 161 -7.71 8.04 7.29
N ASN A 162 -7.07 8.48 6.20
CA ASN A 162 -7.66 9.42 5.24
C ASN A 162 -8.91 8.90 4.54
N PHE A 163 -8.91 7.64 4.08
CA PHE A 163 -10.06 7.07 3.39
C PHE A 163 -11.26 6.91 4.35
N LEU A 164 -11.02 6.42 5.57
CA LEU A 164 -12.06 6.35 6.61
C LEU A 164 -12.61 7.75 6.95
N SER A 165 -11.78 8.77 6.94
CA SER A 165 -12.25 10.15 7.16
C SER A 165 -13.17 10.63 6.04
N MET A 166 -12.88 10.30 4.78
CA MET A 166 -13.74 10.62 3.65
C MET A 166 -15.12 9.95 3.78
N ILE A 167 -15.15 8.67 4.15
CA ILE A 167 -16.41 7.95 4.43
C ILE A 167 -17.21 8.66 5.54
N LYS A 168 -16.56 9.01 6.66
CA LYS A 168 -17.20 9.71 7.77
C LYS A 168 -17.72 11.09 7.39
N TRP A 169 -17.02 11.85 6.54
CA TRP A 169 -17.48 13.15 6.06
C TRP A 169 -18.75 13.02 5.21
N VAL A 170 -18.76 12.07 4.29
CA VAL A 170 -19.95 11.76 3.49
C VAL A 170 -21.10 11.31 4.38
N GLN A 171 -20.84 10.41 5.33
CA GLN A 171 -21.85 9.93 6.28
C GLN A 171 -22.49 11.07 7.08
N ALA A 172 -21.68 11.99 7.58
CA ALA A 172 -22.14 13.16 8.36
C ALA A 172 -22.89 14.20 7.51
N GLY A 173 -22.86 14.08 6.18
CA GLY A 173 -23.49 15.02 5.27
C GLY A 173 -22.94 16.44 5.35
N VAL A 174 -21.67 16.60 5.76
CA VAL A 174 -21.02 17.91 5.86
C VAL A 174 -20.74 18.44 4.46
N PRO A 175 -21.05 19.73 4.16
CA PRO A 175 -20.62 20.34 2.92
C PRO A 175 -19.09 20.39 2.81
N LEU A 176 -18.54 19.79 1.75
CA LEU A 176 -17.10 19.72 1.53
C LEU A 176 -16.68 20.63 0.37
N PRO A 177 -15.69 21.51 0.55
CA PRO A 177 -15.24 22.45 -0.48
C PRO A 177 -14.35 21.77 -1.55
N LEU A 178 -14.68 20.55 -1.95
CA LEU A 178 -13.90 19.70 -2.87
C LEU A 178 -14.58 19.47 -4.22
N GLY A 179 -15.65 20.21 -4.53
CA GLY A 179 -16.39 20.04 -5.80
C GLY A 179 -15.64 20.49 -7.05
N SER A 180 -14.44 21.10 -6.91
CA SER A 180 -13.56 21.50 -8.01
C SER A 180 -12.27 20.68 -8.08
N ALA A 181 -12.09 19.65 -7.25
CA ALA A 181 -10.87 18.84 -7.19
C ALA A 181 -10.87 17.80 -8.34
N ARG A 182 -10.31 18.19 -9.49
CA ARG A 182 -10.21 17.37 -10.72
C ARG A 182 -8.84 16.70 -10.88
N ASN A 183 -8.18 16.46 -9.77
CA ASN A 183 -6.93 15.68 -9.72
C ASN A 183 -7.20 14.22 -10.12
N LEU A 184 -6.15 13.49 -10.51
CA LEU A 184 -6.22 12.07 -10.82
C LEU A 184 -5.36 11.29 -9.84
N ARG A 185 -5.95 10.31 -9.19
CA ARG A 185 -5.27 9.47 -8.21
C ARG A 185 -5.51 8.00 -8.48
N SER A 186 -4.41 7.26 -8.60
CA SER A 186 -4.46 5.81 -8.51
C SER A 186 -4.72 5.40 -7.06
N LEU A 187 -5.64 4.47 -6.87
CA LEU A 187 -5.96 3.81 -5.62
C LEU A 187 -5.86 2.30 -5.84
N VAL A 188 -5.83 1.52 -4.77
CA VAL A 188 -5.95 0.06 -4.88
C VAL A 188 -6.85 -0.50 -3.77
N GLY A 189 -7.88 -1.21 -4.17
CA GLY A 189 -8.71 -2.00 -3.26
C GLY A 189 -7.91 -3.12 -2.61
N VAL A 190 -8.18 -3.40 -1.35
CA VAL A 190 -7.43 -4.42 -0.61
C VAL A 190 -7.61 -5.83 -1.19
N ARG A 191 -8.74 -6.11 -1.85
CA ARG A 191 -8.97 -7.39 -2.54
C ARG A 191 -8.10 -7.50 -3.80
N ASN A 192 -8.03 -6.43 -4.62
CA ASN A 192 -7.16 -6.34 -5.79
C ASN A 192 -5.69 -6.45 -5.39
N LEU A 193 -5.28 -5.75 -4.32
CA LEU A 193 -3.92 -5.86 -3.80
C LEU A 193 -3.62 -7.28 -3.30
N SER A 194 -4.58 -7.93 -2.61
CA SER A 194 -4.41 -9.30 -2.12
C SER A 194 -4.25 -10.30 -3.26
N ASP A 195 -5.02 -10.14 -4.33
CA ASP A 195 -4.92 -10.96 -5.54
C ASP A 195 -3.55 -10.77 -6.23
N LEU A 196 -3.09 -9.51 -6.40
CA LEU A 196 -1.75 -9.23 -6.92
C LEU A 196 -0.64 -9.84 -6.06
N ILE A 197 -0.74 -9.74 -4.73
CA ILE A 197 0.24 -10.35 -3.80
C ILE A 197 0.28 -11.86 -3.99
N GLN A 198 -0.89 -12.52 -4.10
CA GLN A 198 -0.96 -13.95 -4.36
C GLN A 198 -0.35 -14.31 -5.72
N ALA A 199 -0.66 -13.56 -6.77
CA ALA A 199 -0.06 -13.74 -8.09
C ALA A 199 1.48 -13.60 -8.03
N CYS A 200 1.99 -12.60 -7.33
CA CYS A 200 3.44 -12.42 -7.14
C CYS A 200 4.10 -13.54 -6.33
N ALA A 201 3.39 -14.13 -5.38
CA ALA A 201 3.92 -15.24 -4.59
C ALA A 201 4.02 -16.54 -5.38
N THR A 202 3.13 -16.75 -6.37
CA THR A 202 2.97 -18.03 -7.08
C THR A 202 3.50 -18.03 -8.51
N ASN A 203 3.63 -16.86 -9.16
CA ASN A 203 4.06 -16.75 -10.55
C ASN A 203 5.58 -16.58 -10.65
N PRO A 204 6.32 -17.50 -11.32
CA PRO A 204 7.76 -17.35 -11.53
C PRO A 204 8.18 -16.07 -12.24
N ALA A 205 7.32 -15.48 -13.08
CA ALA A 205 7.59 -14.22 -13.77
C ALA A 205 7.68 -13.01 -12.82
N ALA A 206 7.24 -13.15 -11.57
CA ALA A 206 7.35 -12.13 -10.54
C ALA A 206 8.74 -12.03 -9.91
N LYS A 207 9.58 -13.07 -10.07
CA LYS A 207 10.90 -13.12 -9.44
C LYS A 207 11.81 -12.01 -9.96
N ASN A 208 12.45 -11.33 -9.01
CA ASN A 208 13.38 -10.21 -9.25
C ASN A 208 12.74 -9.05 -10.01
N GLN A 209 11.46 -8.79 -9.70
CA GLN A 209 10.68 -7.72 -10.31
C GLN A 209 10.13 -6.74 -9.27
N ILE A 210 9.83 -5.53 -9.78
CA ILE A 210 9.14 -4.47 -9.03
C ILE A 210 7.85 -4.17 -9.77
N PHE A 211 6.73 -4.07 -9.03
CA PHE A 211 5.41 -3.82 -9.60
C PHE A 211 4.72 -2.64 -8.91
N ASN A 212 4.08 -1.80 -9.71
CA ASN A 212 3.06 -0.89 -9.20
C ASN A 212 1.74 -1.65 -9.05
N ALA A 213 0.94 -1.24 -8.08
CA ALA A 213 -0.41 -1.77 -7.85
C ALA A 213 -1.43 -0.63 -7.97
N SER A 214 -2.53 -0.84 -8.67
CA SER A 214 -3.71 0.04 -8.62
C SER A 214 -4.94 -0.71 -9.15
N ASP A 215 -6.12 -0.11 -8.97
CA ASP A 215 -7.37 -0.61 -9.55
C ASP A 215 -7.46 -0.32 -11.07
N ASP A 216 -6.38 0.16 -11.68
CA ASP A 216 -6.30 0.53 -13.11
C ASP A 216 -7.33 1.60 -13.54
N HIS A 217 -7.84 2.34 -12.59
CA HIS A 217 -8.79 3.42 -12.75
C HIS A 217 -8.39 4.60 -11.85
N ASP A 218 -7.91 5.66 -12.48
CA ASP A 218 -7.58 6.89 -11.76
C ASP A 218 -8.85 7.71 -11.52
N ILE A 219 -9.04 8.17 -10.29
CA ILE A 219 -10.25 8.88 -9.88
C ILE A 219 -9.92 10.25 -9.26
N SER A 220 -10.77 11.25 -9.50
CA SER A 220 -10.64 12.53 -8.81
C SER A 220 -11.18 12.44 -7.37
N THR A 221 -10.71 13.32 -6.50
CA THR A 221 -11.26 13.40 -5.14
C THR A 221 -12.75 13.76 -5.13
N THR A 222 -13.19 14.60 -6.08
CA THR A 222 -14.61 14.91 -6.26
C THR A 222 -15.42 13.66 -6.59
N ASP A 223 -14.95 12.89 -7.57
CA ASP A 223 -15.66 11.70 -8.03
C ASP A 223 -15.60 10.58 -6.99
N LEU A 224 -14.46 10.39 -6.31
CA LEU A 224 -14.32 9.44 -5.19
C LEU A 224 -15.34 9.71 -4.06
N LEU A 225 -15.49 10.97 -3.65
CA LEU A 225 -16.47 11.35 -2.63
C LEU A 225 -17.90 11.15 -3.12
N THR A 226 -18.13 11.29 -4.42
CA THR A 226 -19.43 11.04 -5.05
C THR A 226 -19.74 9.55 -5.08
N GLU A 227 -18.80 8.70 -5.45
CA GLU A 227 -18.94 7.24 -5.44
C GLU A 227 -19.18 6.70 -4.02
N ILE A 228 -18.47 7.23 -3.01
CA ILE A 228 -18.74 6.90 -1.61
C ILE A 228 -20.19 7.30 -1.22
N ALA A 229 -20.66 8.46 -1.67
CA ALA A 229 -22.02 8.90 -1.38
C ALA A 229 -23.08 8.02 -2.07
N ILE A 230 -22.85 7.63 -3.32
CA ILE A 230 -23.70 6.70 -4.08
C ILE A 230 -23.78 5.35 -3.33
N SER A 231 -22.64 4.78 -2.95
CA SER A 231 -22.57 3.51 -2.22
C SER A 231 -23.29 3.56 -0.86
N MET A 232 -23.38 4.74 -0.24
CA MET A 232 -24.12 4.98 1.00
C MET A 232 -25.61 5.34 0.79
N ASN A 233 -26.12 5.36 -0.44
CA ASN A 233 -27.43 5.89 -0.78
C ASN A 233 -27.65 7.34 -0.26
N LYS A 234 -26.58 8.17 -0.31
CA LYS A 234 -26.61 9.56 0.14
C LYS A 234 -26.34 10.54 -1.00
N LYS A 235 -26.75 11.78 -0.82
CA LYS A 235 -26.39 12.87 -1.72
C LYS A 235 -25.00 13.40 -1.36
N SER A 236 -24.11 13.49 -2.33
CA SER A 236 -22.82 14.16 -2.14
C SER A 236 -23.05 15.68 -1.99
N ARG A 237 -22.49 16.27 -0.91
CA ARG A 237 -22.60 17.72 -0.62
C ARG A 237 -21.27 18.41 -0.93
N LEU A 238 -20.90 18.42 -2.22
CA LEU A 238 -19.64 19.00 -2.69
C LEU A 238 -19.85 20.42 -3.17
N VAL A 239 -19.19 21.38 -2.52
CA VAL A 239 -19.23 22.80 -2.86
C VAL A 239 -18.05 23.09 -3.80
N ARG A 240 -18.32 23.77 -4.91
CA ARG A 240 -17.29 24.20 -5.86
C ARG A 240 -16.55 25.42 -5.29
N VAL A 241 -15.31 25.21 -4.88
CA VAL A 241 -14.41 26.28 -4.43
C VAL A 241 -13.18 26.29 -5.33
N PRO A 242 -12.71 27.44 -5.82
CA PRO A 242 -11.49 27.54 -6.61
C PRO A 242 -10.29 26.95 -5.86
N LEU A 243 -9.50 26.11 -6.51
CA LEU A 243 -8.36 25.41 -5.89
C LEU A 243 -7.33 26.36 -5.29
N GLY A 244 -7.14 27.55 -5.90
CA GLY A 244 -6.26 28.59 -5.35
C GLY A 244 -6.67 29.05 -3.96
N LEU A 245 -7.98 29.23 -3.72
CA LEU A 245 -8.51 29.61 -2.40
C LEU A 245 -8.33 28.48 -1.38
N LEU A 246 -8.55 27.23 -1.79
CA LEU A 246 -8.31 26.06 -0.93
C LEU A 246 -6.84 25.96 -0.54
N LYS A 247 -5.93 26.21 -1.49
CA LYS A 247 -4.49 26.20 -1.26
C LYS A 247 -4.08 27.26 -0.23
N ILE A 248 -4.53 28.51 -0.41
CA ILE A 248 -4.27 29.59 0.53
C ILE A 248 -4.86 29.25 1.91
N GLY A 249 -6.12 28.81 1.97
CA GLY A 249 -6.76 28.41 3.21
C GLY A 249 -5.99 27.31 3.94
N SER A 250 -5.51 26.29 3.22
CA SER A 250 -4.71 25.21 3.80
C SER A 250 -3.38 25.68 4.40
N GLN A 251 -2.76 26.69 3.78
CA GLN A 251 -1.53 27.31 4.28
C GLN A 251 -1.79 28.11 5.57
N VAL A 252 -2.86 28.90 5.59
CA VAL A 252 -3.26 29.70 6.77
C VAL A 252 -3.55 28.84 7.99
N ILE A 253 -4.22 27.67 7.80
CA ILE A 253 -4.50 26.74 8.91
C ILE A 253 -3.34 25.77 9.19
N GLY A 254 -2.17 25.95 8.54
CA GLY A 254 -0.98 25.13 8.77
C GLY A 254 -1.10 23.66 8.30
N LYS A 255 -1.97 23.37 7.32
CA LYS A 255 -2.20 22.02 6.79
C LYS A 255 -1.97 21.89 5.27
N PRO A 256 -0.85 22.37 4.71
CA PRO A 256 -0.60 22.31 3.26
C PRO A 256 -0.57 20.85 2.72
N ARG A 257 -0.04 19.91 3.51
CA ARG A 257 -0.02 18.48 3.14
C ARG A 257 -1.42 17.88 2.96
N ALA A 258 -2.43 18.38 3.69
CA ALA A 258 -3.81 17.93 3.51
C ALA A 258 -4.37 18.38 2.15
N TYR A 259 -4.02 19.60 1.71
CA TYR A 259 -4.35 20.07 0.36
C TYR A 259 -3.70 19.19 -0.71
N ASP A 260 -2.40 18.93 -0.60
CA ASP A 260 -1.68 18.08 -1.57
C ASP A 260 -2.28 16.66 -1.63
N GLY A 261 -2.64 16.11 -0.48
CA GLY A 261 -3.29 14.79 -0.39
C GLY A 261 -4.70 14.71 -0.99
N LEU A 262 -5.45 15.83 -1.01
CA LEU A 262 -6.82 15.87 -1.52
C LEU A 262 -6.93 16.46 -2.92
N CYS A 263 -6.04 17.39 -3.31
CA CYS A 263 -6.13 18.12 -4.57
C CYS A 263 -4.96 17.83 -5.51
N GLY A 264 -3.90 17.16 -5.06
CA GLY A 264 -2.76 16.76 -5.88
C GLY A 264 -3.04 15.45 -6.64
N SER A 265 -2.49 15.33 -7.86
CA SER A 265 -2.53 14.10 -8.64
C SER A 265 -1.46 13.12 -8.18
N PHE A 266 -1.78 11.82 -8.28
CA PHE A 266 -0.85 10.74 -7.95
C PHE A 266 -1.20 9.52 -8.80
N GLN A 267 -0.58 9.38 -9.96
CA GLN A 267 -0.90 8.36 -10.93
C GLN A 267 0.22 7.33 -11.06
N LEU A 268 -0.13 6.08 -11.18
CA LEU A 268 0.78 4.95 -11.36
C LEU A 268 0.56 4.29 -12.72
N ASP A 269 1.65 3.97 -13.40
CA ASP A 269 1.61 3.16 -14.61
C ASP A 269 1.62 1.66 -14.23
N LEU A 270 0.63 0.91 -14.72
CA LEU A 270 0.49 -0.53 -14.53
C LEU A 270 0.99 -1.36 -15.72
N THR A 271 1.51 -0.73 -16.76
CA THR A 271 1.92 -1.42 -18.00
C THR A 271 2.86 -2.58 -17.70
N ASN A 272 3.88 -2.36 -16.87
CA ASN A 272 4.82 -3.41 -16.50
C ASN A 272 4.15 -4.56 -15.73
N THR A 273 3.24 -4.26 -14.79
CA THR A 273 2.52 -5.26 -14.01
C THR A 273 1.66 -6.13 -14.92
N LYS A 274 0.91 -5.53 -15.83
CA LYS A 274 0.07 -6.24 -16.82
C LYS A 274 0.90 -7.09 -17.77
N GLN A 275 1.96 -6.55 -18.34
CA GLN A 275 2.77 -7.26 -19.34
C GLN A 275 3.56 -8.43 -18.76
N ARG A 276 4.14 -8.26 -17.56
CA ARG A 276 4.98 -9.28 -16.94
C ARG A 276 4.20 -10.40 -16.28
N LEU A 277 3.09 -10.06 -15.60
CA LEU A 277 2.29 -11.03 -14.85
C LEU A 277 1.05 -11.51 -15.60
N GLY A 278 0.63 -10.83 -16.67
CA GLY A 278 -0.70 -11.01 -17.25
C GLY A 278 -1.82 -10.65 -16.28
N TRP A 279 -1.51 -9.83 -15.26
CA TRP A 279 -2.44 -9.51 -14.19
C TRP A 279 -3.22 -8.23 -14.50
N THR A 280 -4.52 -8.29 -14.27
CA THR A 280 -5.42 -7.12 -14.23
C THR A 280 -6.24 -7.18 -12.94
N PRO A 281 -6.62 -6.03 -12.35
CA PRO A 281 -7.46 -6.01 -11.15
C PRO A 281 -8.76 -6.78 -11.37
N PRO A 282 -9.07 -7.80 -10.56
CA PRO A 282 -10.30 -8.59 -10.73
C PRO A 282 -11.58 -7.86 -10.34
N PHE A 283 -11.48 -6.80 -9.53
CA PHE A 283 -12.63 -6.02 -9.06
C PHE A 283 -12.53 -4.58 -9.55
N SER A 284 -13.66 -3.98 -9.93
CA SER A 284 -13.71 -2.55 -10.28
C SER A 284 -13.54 -1.66 -9.06
N LEU A 285 -13.21 -0.39 -9.28
CA LEU A 285 -13.09 0.62 -8.23
C LEU A 285 -14.43 0.79 -7.49
N GLU A 286 -15.55 0.78 -8.21
CA GLU A 286 -16.90 0.91 -7.66
C GLU A 286 -17.25 -0.27 -6.75
N GLU A 287 -16.91 -1.51 -7.15
CA GLU A 287 -17.11 -2.71 -6.33
C GLU A 287 -16.26 -2.68 -5.04
N GLU A 288 -15.05 -2.20 -5.13
CA GLU A 288 -14.16 -2.06 -3.96
C GLU A 288 -14.67 -0.96 -3.01
N ILE A 289 -15.16 0.19 -3.55
CA ILE A 289 -15.77 1.26 -2.73
C ILE A 289 -17.04 0.73 -2.05
N ALA A 290 -17.93 0.07 -2.80
CA ALA A 290 -19.16 -0.48 -2.25
C ALA A 290 -18.89 -1.49 -1.12
N THR A 291 -17.91 -2.39 -1.30
CA THR A 291 -17.48 -3.34 -0.27
C THR A 291 -16.93 -2.62 0.98
N THR A 292 -16.17 -1.55 0.77
CA THR A 292 -15.60 -0.75 1.88
C THR A 292 -16.68 -0.02 2.65
N VAL A 293 -17.67 0.54 1.96
CA VAL A 293 -18.82 1.24 2.57
C VAL A 293 -19.69 0.25 3.33
N ALA A 294 -20.02 -0.91 2.77
CA ALA A 294 -20.80 -1.95 3.45
C ALA A 294 -20.11 -2.36 4.76
N TRP A 295 -18.80 -2.66 4.72
CA TRP A 295 -18.04 -2.95 5.94
C TRP A 295 -18.14 -1.84 6.98
N PHE A 296 -18.06 -0.58 6.55
CA PHE A 296 -18.13 0.56 7.49
C PHE A 296 -19.54 0.70 8.11
N GLU A 297 -20.61 0.38 7.37
CA GLU A 297 -21.98 0.41 7.88
C GLU A 297 -22.27 -0.72 8.85
N ASP A 298 -21.68 -1.90 8.66
CA ASP A 298 -21.78 -3.05 9.55
C ASP A 298 -21.08 -2.83 10.92
N GLN A 299 -20.23 -1.80 11.06
CA GLN A 299 -19.54 -1.47 12.31
C GLN A 299 -20.38 -0.57 13.26
N LYS A 300 -21.60 -0.20 12.88
CA LYS A 300 -22.51 0.61 13.69
C LYS A 300 -23.35 -0.26 14.61
#